data_3fdc44a7bab3c2e73a13c61484292259
#
_entry.id   3fdc44a7bab3c2e73a13c61484292259
#
_cell.length_a   1.000
_cell.length_b   1.000
_cell.length_c   1.000
_cell.angle_alpha   90.00
_cell.angle_beta   90.00
_cell.angle_gamma   90.00
#
_symmetry.space_group_name_H-M   'P 1'
#
loop_
_entity.id
_entity.type
_entity.pdbx_description
1 polymer ?
#
loop_
_entity_poly.entity_id
_entity_poly.type
_entity_poly.pdbx_seq_one_letter_code
_entity_poly.pdbx_strand_id
1 'polypeptide(L)'
;MIKIFSFSNGKLKEIDPTTLKKERRTSYWIDLFCSNIEEIKSIREIFDIHPAAEEDILSNQTRTKYEEFEENTAVIMQGIKEIEEFNIKIYNLSFIFGENYLITSHFENNEAIDSLISNPKKLENLMKKGAGHIFHYLLDKEIDKCMQIKSILLEEFKQTEKEFIKNPEKEVLEDLFQKELTLLETRQVMESLTDLCLSLTRPTDNYLDNELLPYFRDIYDHSFRTTESLKSMLGRING
;
A
#
# COMPACT_ATOMS: atom_id res chain seq x y z
N MET A 1 16.37 -4.71 6.95
CA MET A 1 17.22 -3.59 6.41
C MET A 1 16.48 -2.28 6.61
N ILE A 2 17.15 -1.29 7.20
CA ILE A 2 16.55 0.01 7.52
C ILE A 2 17.20 1.08 6.64
N LYS A 3 16.38 1.92 6.00
CA LYS A 3 16.82 3.16 5.36
C LYS A 3 16.12 4.35 6.00
N ILE A 4 16.86 5.41 6.29
CA ILE A 4 16.35 6.58 6.98
C ILE A 4 16.70 7.83 6.20
N PHE A 5 15.67 8.60 5.88
CA PHE A 5 15.80 9.90 5.22
C PHE A 5 15.31 10.98 6.16
N SER A 6 16.07 12.06 6.25
CA SER A 6 15.68 13.25 7.00
C SER A 6 15.57 14.46 6.08
N PHE A 7 14.65 15.34 6.38
CA PHE A 7 14.49 16.59 5.69
C PHE A 7 14.46 17.75 6.69
N SER A 8 15.45 18.61 6.62
CA SER A 8 15.57 19.81 7.45
C SER A 8 16.28 20.93 6.71
N ASN A 9 15.91 22.18 6.99
CA ASN A 9 16.51 23.37 6.35
C ASN A 9 16.54 23.30 4.81
N GLY A 10 15.50 22.69 4.21
CA GLY A 10 15.39 22.55 2.76
C GLY A 10 16.33 21.52 2.14
N LYS A 11 16.90 20.59 2.92
CA LYS A 11 17.84 19.57 2.44
C LYS A 11 17.44 18.19 2.88
N LEU A 12 17.46 17.27 1.92
CA LEU A 12 17.31 15.83 2.15
C LEU A 12 18.67 15.22 2.50
N LYS A 13 18.70 14.34 3.49
CA LYS A 13 19.87 13.55 3.86
C LYS A 13 19.45 12.13 4.19
N GLU A 14 20.24 11.16 3.76
CA GLU A 14 20.17 9.78 4.29
C GLU A 14 20.97 9.72 5.59
N ILE A 15 20.40 9.05 6.61
CA ILE A 15 20.98 8.94 7.96
C ILE A 15 21.32 7.49 8.24
N ASP A 16 22.48 7.28 8.86
CA ASP A 16 22.84 5.98 9.40
C ASP A 16 21.92 5.64 10.59
N PRO A 17 21.25 4.46 10.61
CA PRO A 17 20.36 4.05 11.69
C PRO A 17 20.99 4.13 13.09
N THR A 18 22.30 3.88 13.22
CA THR A 18 23.01 3.94 14.51
C THR A 18 23.14 5.34 15.09
N THR A 19 23.00 6.37 14.26
CA THR A 19 23.11 7.79 14.66
C THR A 19 21.77 8.48 14.76
N LEU A 20 20.66 7.76 14.53
CA LEU A 20 19.32 8.31 14.53
C LEU A 20 18.94 8.93 15.88
N LYS A 21 18.51 10.17 15.83
CA LYS A 21 17.91 10.91 16.96
C LYS A 21 16.74 11.71 16.45
N LYS A 22 15.61 11.68 17.18
CA LYS A 22 14.44 12.49 16.85
C LYS A 22 14.68 13.96 17.19
N GLU A 23 14.63 14.80 16.17
CA GLU A 23 14.75 16.26 16.30
C GLU A 23 13.43 16.93 15.93
N ARG A 24 12.96 17.90 16.73
CA ARG A 24 11.64 18.54 16.57
C ARG A 24 11.42 19.25 15.22
N ARG A 25 12.49 19.73 14.58
CA ARG A 25 12.41 20.50 13.33
C ARG A 25 12.84 19.73 12.09
N THR A 26 12.92 18.42 12.22
CA THR A 26 13.36 17.52 11.17
C THR A 26 12.23 16.54 10.87
N SER A 27 11.87 16.42 9.60
CA SER A 27 10.94 15.38 9.15
C SER A 27 11.70 14.12 8.77
N TYR A 28 11.14 12.95 9.08
CA TYR A 28 11.77 11.66 8.82
C TYR A 28 10.89 10.77 7.95
N TRP A 29 11.51 10.07 7.03
CA TRP A 29 10.95 8.87 6.43
C TRP A 29 11.87 7.68 6.72
N ILE A 30 11.32 6.66 7.35
CA ILE A 30 12.01 5.45 7.79
C ILE A 30 11.41 4.28 7.04
N ASP A 31 12.20 3.61 6.23
CA ASP A 31 11.78 2.45 5.46
C ASP A 31 12.35 1.17 6.07
N LEU A 32 11.46 0.25 6.43
CA LEU A 32 11.76 -1.02 7.09
C LEU A 32 11.47 -2.18 6.12
N PHE A 33 12.51 -2.68 5.48
CA PHE A 33 12.40 -3.85 4.61
C PHE A 33 12.85 -5.12 5.33
N CYS A 34 11.95 -6.11 5.47
CA CYS A 34 12.23 -7.38 6.17
C CYS A 34 12.93 -7.16 7.53
N SER A 35 12.48 -6.15 8.29
CA SER A 35 13.10 -5.80 9.56
C SER A 35 12.74 -6.79 10.66
N ASN A 36 13.68 -7.02 11.56
CA ASN A 36 13.49 -7.89 12.71
C ASN A 36 12.99 -7.12 13.92
N ILE A 37 12.61 -7.85 14.98
CA ILE A 37 12.06 -7.29 16.21
C ILE A 37 13.02 -6.28 16.86
N GLU A 38 14.34 -6.52 16.85
CA GLU A 38 15.33 -5.65 17.50
C GLU A 38 15.45 -4.31 16.76
N GLU A 39 15.46 -4.35 15.41
CA GLU A 39 15.45 -3.16 14.57
C GLU A 39 14.22 -2.30 14.82
N ILE A 40 13.04 -2.92 14.91
CA ILE A 40 11.77 -2.21 15.14
C ILE A 40 11.71 -1.63 16.56
N LYS A 41 12.16 -2.37 17.58
CA LYS A 41 12.23 -1.86 18.94
C LYS A 41 13.10 -0.61 19.08
N SER A 42 14.24 -0.57 18.39
CA SER A 42 15.11 0.61 18.39
C SER A 42 14.42 1.85 17.81
N ILE A 43 13.61 1.68 16.76
CA ILE A 43 12.81 2.76 16.16
C ILE A 43 11.66 3.16 17.07
N ARG A 44 10.97 2.19 17.67
CA ARG A 44 9.87 2.44 18.63
C ARG A 44 10.32 3.32 19.80
N GLU A 45 11.45 3.03 20.40
CA GLU A 45 11.98 3.80 21.54
C GLU A 45 12.28 5.26 21.19
N ILE A 46 12.68 5.52 19.92
CA ILE A 46 13.01 6.87 19.44
C ILE A 46 11.75 7.65 19.07
N PHE A 47 10.73 6.99 18.47
CA PHE A 47 9.56 7.66 17.91
C PHE A 47 8.28 7.47 18.71
N ASP A 48 8.33 6.77 19.84
CA ASP A 48 7.20 6.54 20.73
C ASP A 48 6.01 5.85 20.02
N ILE A 49 6.32 4.71 19.36
CA ILE A 49 5.33 3.95 18.58
C ILE A 49 4.45 3.15 19.55
N HIS A 50 3.12 3.23 19.37
CA HIS A 50 2.18 2.45 20.15
C HIS A 50 2.44 0.92 20.00
N PRO A 51 2.41 0.12 21.09
CA PRO A 51 2.73 -1.31 21.02
C PRO A 51 1.87 -2.11 20.02
N ALA A 52 0.58 -1.78 19.87
CA ALA A 52 -0.27 -2.45 18.91
C ALA A 52 0.16 -2.14 17.45
N ALA A 53 0.60 -0.91 17.16
CA ALA A 53 1.14 -0.56 15.85
C ALA A 53 2.49 -1.28 15.59
N GLU A 54 3.33 -1.48 16.62
CA GLU A 54 4.55 -2.28 16.52
C GLU A 54 4.25 -3.75 16.16
N GLU A 55 3.27 -4.37 16.82
CA GLU A 55 2.84 -5.74 16.52
C GLU A 55 2.39 -5.90 15.08
N ASP A 56 1.64 -4.93 14.58
CA ASP A 56 1.11 -4.93 13.22
C ASP A 56 2.19 -4.85 12.15
N ILE A 57 3.19 -4.01 12.33
CA ILE A 57 4.28 -3.88 11.35
C ILE A 57 5.23 -5.08 11.33
N LEU A 58 5.21 -5.90 12.39
CA LEU A 58 5.91 -7.18 12.47
C LEU A 58 5.14 -8.31 11.78
N SER A 59 3.82 -8.14 11.59
CA SER A 59 2.96 -9.17 10.99
C SER A 59 2.88 -9.02 9.48
N ASN A 60 3.14 -10.11 8.75
CA ASN A 60 2.98 -10.16 7.29
C ASN A 60 1.56 -10.61 6.86
N GLN A 61 0.61 -10.76 7.80
CA GLN A 61 -0.74 -11.29 7.53
C GLN A 61 -1.85 -10.45 8.15
N THR A 62 -1.60 -9.17 8.37
CA THR A 62 -2.60 -8.26 8.93
C THR A 62 -3.58 -7.81 7.84
N ARG A 63 -4.86 -7.72 8.19
CA ARG A 63 -5.89 -7.17 7.30
C ARG A 63 -5.67 -5.68 7.09
N THR A 64 -6.16 -5.15 5.97
CA THR A 64 -6.22 -3.71 5.73
C THR A 64 -6.98 -3.03 6.86
N LYS A 65 -6.38 -2.01 7.48
CA LYS A 65 -6.95 -1.25 8.59
C LYS A 65 -6.36 0.15 8.72
N TYR A 66 -7.11 1.00 9.40
CA TYR A 66 -6.73 2.34 9.80
C TYR A 66 -7.02 2.47 11.29
N GLU A 67 -6.01 2.77 12.10
CA GLU A 67 -6.11 2.89 13.55
C GLU A 67 -5.42 4.15 14.04
N GLU A 68 -6.11 4.88 14.90
CA GLU A 68 -5.62 6.10 15.51
C GLU A 68 -5.28 5.83 16.97
N PHE A 69 -4.05 6.17 17.37
CA PHE A 69 -3.55 6.14 18.74
C PHE A 69 -3.24 7.57 19.16
N GLU A 70 -3.01 7.79 20.43
CA GLU A 70 -2.65 9.11 20.97
C GLU A 70 -1.31 9.60 20.40
N GLU A 71 -0.35 8.68 20.25
CA GLU A 71 1.04 8.99 19.84
C GLU A 71 1.25 8.93 18.32
N ASN A 72 0.44 8.15 17.60
CA ASN A 72 0.60 7.90 16.17
C ASN A 72 -0.66 7.34 15.53
N THR A 73 -0.67 7.34 14.20
CA THR A 73 -1.70 6.68 13.38
C THR A 73 -1.06 5.56 12.60
N ALA A 74 -1.66 4.37 12.64
CA ALA A 74 -1.22 3.21 11.87
C ALA A 74 -2.18 2.91 10.72
N VAL A 75 -1.62 2.67 9.55
CA VAL A 75 -2.35 2.22 8.35
C VAL A 75 -1.68 0.97 7.83
N ILE A 76 -2.46 -0.08 7.63
CA ILE A 76 -1.99 -1.29 6.97
C ILE A 76 -2.84 -1.49 5.73
N MET A 77 -2.20 -1.67 4.60
CA MET A 77 -2.88 -2.01 3.36
C MET A 77 -2.31 -3.26 2.74
N GLN A 78 -3.14 -3.96 2.00
CA GLN A 78 -2.75 -5.09 1.17
C GLN A 78 -2.48 -4.61 -0.25
N GLY A 79 -1.33 -4.98 -0.79
CA GLY A 79 -0.99 -4.82 -2.20
C GLY A 79 -1.04 -6.14 -2.94
N ILE A 80 -1.05 -6.09 -4.27
CA ILE A 80 -1.03 -7.26 -5.15
C ILE A 80 0.26 -7.25 -5.95
N LYS A 81 0.93 -8.40 -6.00
CA LYS A 81 2.04 -8.66 -6.91
C LYS A 81 1.61 -9.73 -7.89
N GLU A 82 1.70 -9.41 -9.17
CA GLU A 82 1.54 -10.42 -10.21
C GLU A 82 2.70 -11.41 -10.13
N ILE A 83 2.37 -12.68 -10.13
CA ILE A 83 3.30 -13.79 -10.26
C ILE A 83 2.88 -14.55 -11.51
N GLU A 84 3.76 -15.31 -12.10
CA GLU A 84 3.53 -16.05 -13.33
C GLU A 84 2.21 -16.86 -13.31
N GLU A 85 1.59 -17.04 -14.49
CA GLU A 85 0.41 -17.88 -14.73
C GLU A 85 -0.86 -17.48 -13.93
N PHE A 86 -1.20 -16.18 -13.86
CA PHE A 86 -2.41 -15.68 -13.19
C PHE A 86 -2.50 -15.94 -11.69
N ASN A 87 -1.41 -16.36 -11.05
CA ASN A 87 -1.33 -16.40 -9.60
C ASN A 87 -0.91 -15.02 -9.08
N ILE A 88 -1.70 -14.43 -8.21
CA ILE A 88 -1.33 -13.21 -7.50
C ILE A 88 -0.78 -13.53 -6.12
N LYS A 89 0.19 -12.75 -5.68
CA LYS A 89 0.65 -12.74 -4.30
C LYS A 89 0.14 -11.48 -3.63
N ILE A 90 -0.58 -11.66 -2.53
CA ILE A 90 -1.00 -10.55 -1.67
C ILE A 90 0.12 -10.30 -0.65
N TYR A 91 0.47 -9.04 -0.41
CA TYR A 91 1.46 -8.63 0.57
C TYR A 91 0.97 -7.43 1.37
N ASN A 92 1.56 -7.23 2.55
CA ASN A 92 1.24 -6.10 3.39
C ASN A 92 2.26 -4.98 3.20
N LEU A 93 1.75 -3.75 3.18
CA LEU A 93 2.50 -2.52 3.29
C LEU A 93 1.92 -1.71 4.45
N SER A 94 2.75 -1.50 5.48
CA SER A 94 2.34 -0.84 6.72
C SER A 94 2.95 0.56 6.81
N PHE A 95 2.18 1.49 7.40
CA PHE A 95 2.56 2.87 7.60
C PHE A 95 2.28 3.28 9.04
N ILE A 96 3.22 3.99 9.67
CA ILE A 96 3.00 4.65 10.95
C ILE A 96 3.34 6.12 10.80
N PHE A 97 2.37 6.96 11.13
CA PHE A 97 2.49 8.42 11.08
C PHE A 97 2.60 8.98 12.49
N GLY A 98 3.53 9.88 12.69
CA GLY A 98 3.60 10.74 13.86
C GLY A 98 3.80 12.20 13.46
N GLU A 99 4.01 13.08 14.46
CA GLU A 99 4.09 14.53 14.27
C GLU A 99 5.07 14.95 13.15
N ASN A 100 6.22 14.29 13.05
CA ASN A 100 7.27 14.64 12.09
C ASN A 100 7.93 13.42 11.43
N TYR A 101 7.23 12.29 11.40
CA TYR A 101 7.79 11.08 10.78
C TYR A 101 6.74 10.25 10.06
N LEU A 102 7.20 9.49 9.09
CA LEU A 102 6.53 8.37 8.46
C LEU A 102 7.44 7.16 8.54
N ILE A 103 6.91 6.04 9.01
CA ILE A 103 7.56 4.74 8.92
C ILE A 103 6.79 3.92 7.90
N THR A 104 7.51 3.29 6.96
CA THR A 104 6.98 2.25 6.07
C THR A 104 7.59 0.91 6.46
N SER A 105 6.80 -0.16 6.46
CA SER A 105 7.27 -1.52 6.71
C SER A 105 6.70 -2.49 5.68
N HIS A 106 7.57 -3.30 5.07
CA HIS A 106 7.19 -4.29 4.07
C HIS A 106 8.16 -5.48 4.03
N PHE A 107 7.62 -6.64 3.62
CA PHE A 107 8.38 -7.89 3.50
C PHE A 107 8.64 -8.29 2.04
N GLU A 108 7.96 -7.65 1.10
CA GLU A 108 8.15 -7.83 -0.34
C GLU A 108 8.75 -6.57 -0.96
N ASN A 109 9.51 -6.72 -2.04
CA ASN A 109 10.00 -5.56 -2.80
C ASN A 109 8.84 -4.72 -3.31
N ASN A 110 8.92 -3.41 -3.08
CA ASN A 110 7.93 -2.44 -3.51
C ASN A 110 8.55 -1.43 -4.49
N GLU A 111 8.13 -1.49 -5.75
CA GLU A 111 8.68 -0.66 -6.83
C GLU A 111 8.45 0.84 -6.60
N ALA A 112 7.36 1.22 -5.93
CA ALA A 112 7.08 2.61 -5.64
C ALA A 112 8.05 3.16 -4.59
N ILE A 113 8.35 2.38 -3.55
CA ILE A 113 9.36 2.71 -2.52
C ILE A 113 10.74 2.78 -3.17
N ASP A 114 11.14 1.76 -3.94
CA ASP A 114 12.42 1.73 -4.65
C ASP A 114 12.59 2.92 -5.60
N SER A 115 11.51 3.29 -6.30
CA SER A 115 11.50 4.48 -7.17
C SER A 115 11.71 5.78 -6.41
N LEU A 116 11.15 5.91 -5.19
CA LEU A 116 11.39 7.08 -4.33
C LEU A 116 12.83 7.13 -3.84
N ILE A 117 13.35 6.01 -3.35
CA ILE A 117 14.74 5.91 -2.85
C ILE A 117 15.74 6.23 -3.96
N SER A 118 15.47 5.75 -5.18
CA SER A 118 16.33 5.97 -6.35
C SER A 118 16.20 7.39 -6.94
N ASN A 119 15.22 8.18 -6.51
CA ASN A 119 14.99 9.54 -7.02
C ASN A 119 14.97 10.58 -5.88
N PRO A 120 16.16 11.02 -5.39
CA PRO A 120 16.26 11.97 -4.28
C PRO A 120 15.50 13.27 -4.49
N LYS A 121 15.44 13.80 -5.73
CA LYS A 121 14.68 15.03 -6.03
C LYS A 121 13.19 14.87 -5.82
N LYS A 122 12.63 13.72 -6.21
CA LYS A 122 11.22 13.41 -6.01
C LYS A 122 10.92 13.24 -4.53
N LEU A 123 11.75 12.48 -3.81
CA LEU A 123 11.64 12.27 -2.37
C LEU A 123 11.71 13.60 -1.62
N GLU A 124 12.70 14.46 -1.92
CA GLU A 124 12.83 15.78 -1.32
C GLU A 124 11.56 16.63 -1.51
N ASN A 125 10.98 16.62 -2.71
CA ASN A 125 9.75 17.36 -3.00
C ASN A 125 8.54 16.85 -2.19
N LEU A 126 8.43 15.54 -1.96
CA LEU A 126 7.38 14.96 -1.14
C LEU A 126 7.61 15.26 0.34
N MET A 127 8.83 15.06 0.85
CA MET A 127 9.17 15.34 2.25
C MET A 127 9.00 16.81 2.62
N LYS A 128 9.26 17.72 1.68
CA LYS A 128 9.01 19.17 1.84
C LYS A 128 7.52 19.47 2.09
N LYS A 129 6.62 18.69 1.50
CA LYS A 129 5.18 18.83 1.67
C LYS A 129 4.63 18.11 2.91
N GLY A 130 5.39 17.16 3.46
CA GLY A 130 5.02 16.38 4.65
C GLY A 130 4.86 14.88 4.39
N ALA A 131 4.88 14.12 5.46
CA ALA A 131 4.82 12.65 5.46
C ALA A 131 3.58 12.09 4.74
N GLY A 132 2.44 12.74 4.89
CA GLY A 132 1.19 12.36 4.23
C GLY A 132 1.28 12.34 2.69
N HIS A 133 2.14 13.17 2.08
CA HIS A 133 2.34 13.16 0.64
C HIS A 133 3.14 11.95 0.14
N ILE A 134 4.05 11.42 0.96
CA ILE A 134 4.73 10.15 0.64
C ILE A 134 3.70 9.01 0.71
N PHE A 135 2.91 8.97 1.78
CA PHE A 135 1.85 7.97 1.92
C PHE A 135 0.85 8.02 0.75
N HIS A 136 0.33 9.21 0.44
CA HIS A 136 -0.56 9.39 -0.71
C HIS A 136 0.06 8.84 -2.00
N TYR A 137 1.32 9.19 -2.27
CA TYR A 137 2.03 8.69 -3.46
C TYR A 137 2.12 7.15 -3.47
N LEU A 138 2.45 6.52 -2.35
CA LEU A 138 2.56 5.07 -2.27
C LEU A 138 1.19 4.38 -2.41
N LEU A 139 0.15 4.91 -1.77
CA LEU A 139 -1.22 4.41 -1.88
C LEU A 139 -1.74 4.52 -3.32
N ASP A 140 -1.54 5.66 -3.97
CA ASP A 140 -1.91 5.89 -5.38
C ASP A 140 -1.24 4.86 -6.31
N LYS A 141 0.05 4.59 -6.11
CA LYS A 141 0.79 3.60 -6.90
C LYS A 141 0.29 2.16 -6.67
N GLU A 142 -0.10 1.80 -5.47
CA GLU A 142 -0.67 0.48 -5.21
C GLU A 142 -2.05 0.32 -5.88
N ILE A 143 -2.88 1.34 -5.85
CA ILE A 143 -4.18 1.32 -6.54
C ILE A 143 -3.99 1.30 -8.06
N ASP A 144 -3.10 2.11 -8.62
CA ASP A 144 -2.74 2.08 -10.05
C ASP A 144 -2.34 0.67 -10.49
N LYS A 145 -1.50 -0.02 -9.69
CA LYS A 145 -1.05 -1.38 -9.94
C LYS A 145 -2.21 -2.39 -9.92
N CYS A 146 -3.08 -2.30 -8.92
CA CYS A 146 -4.28 -3.14 -8.89
C CYS A 146 -5.18 -2.92 -10.12
N MET A 147 -5.31 -1.68 -10.59
CA MET A 147 -6.06 -1.35 -11.80
C MET A 147 -5.43 -1.97 -13.06
N GLN A 148 -4.10 -1.98 -13.17
CA GLN A 148 -3.38 -2.61 -14.27
C GLN A 148 -3.57 -4.13 -14.26
N ILE A 149 -3.36 -4.78 -13.10
CA ILE A 149 -3.58 -6.21 -12.91
C ILE A 149 -5.01 -6.60 -13.28
N LYS A 150 -6.00 -5.86 -12.77
CA LYS A 150 -7.41 -6.06 -13.17
C LYS A 150 -7.57 -6.04 -14.68
N SER A 151 -6.99 -5.07 -15.36
CA SER A 151 -7.18 -4.91 -16.82
C SER A 151 -6.60 -6.09 -17.60
N ILE A 152 -5.44 -6.60 -17.18
CA ILE A 152 -4.81 -7.79 -17.75
C ILE A 152 -5.70 -9.01 -17.53
N LEU A 153 -6.08 -9.27 -16.27
CA LEU A 153 -6.93 -10.42 -15.91
C LEU A 153 -8.25 -10.42 -16.68
N LEU A 154 -8.85 -9.25 -16.88
CA LEU A 154 -10.08 -9.09 -17.63
C LEU A 154 -9.96 -9.52 -19.09
N GLU A 155 -8.90 -9.11 -19.74
CA GLU A 155 -8.67 -9.42 -21.15
C GLU A 155 -8.41 -10.92 -21.34
N GLU A 156 -7.56 -11.46 -20.50
CA GLU A 156 -7.23 -12.89 -20.48
C GLU A 156 -8.45 -13.77 -20.19
N PHE A 157 -9.25 -13.41 -19.19
CA PHE A 157 -10.49 -14.14 -18.88
C PHE A 157 -11.42 -14.19 -20.10
N LYS A 158 -11.64 -13.04 -20.77
CA LYS A 158 -12.49 -12.97 -21.98
C LYS A 158 -11.95 -13.81 -23.15
N GLN A 159 -10.64 -13.91 -23.28
CA GLN A 159 -10.01 -14.74 -24.33
C GLN A 159 -10.25 -16.21 -24.05
N THR A 160 -10.00 -16.67 -22.82
CA THR A 160 -10.22 -18.06 -22.41
C THR A 160 -11.71 -18.44 -22.47
N GLU A 161 -12.62 -17.55 -22.08
CA GLU A 161 -14.06 -17.77 -22.20
C GLU A 161 -14.48 -18.00 -23.69
N LYS A 162 -13.97 -17.19 -24.61
CA LYS A 162 -14.24 -17.36 -26.06
C LYS A 162 -13.65 -18.66 -26.60
N GLU A 163 -12.50 -19.07 -26.10
CA GLU A 163 -11.88 -20.34 -26.45
C GLU A 163 -12.71 -21.53 -25.97
N PHE A 164 -13.13 -21.49 -24.71
CA PHE A 164 -14.00 -22.53 -24.12
C PHE A 164 -15.32 -22.71 -24.88
N ILE A 165 -15.95 -21.59 -25.29
CA ILE A 165 -17.20 -21.63 -26.07
C ILE A 165 -16.99 -22.33 -27.43
N LYS A 166 -15.80 -22.15 -28.06
CA LYS A 166 -15.48 -22.76 -29.35
C LYS A 166 -15.04 -24.21 -29.23
N ASN A 167 -14.30 -24.53 -28.21
CA ASN A 167 -13.69 -25.84 -27.97
C ASN A 167 -13.71 -26.13 -26.45
N PRO A 168 -14.80 -26.75 -25.94
CA PRO A 168 -14.97 -26.98 -24.51
C PRO A 168 -14.10 -28.16 -24.03
N GLU A 169 -12.81 -27.95 -23.95
CA GLU A 169 -11.85 -28.89 -23.38
C GLU A 169 -11.72 -28.70 -21.86
N LYS A 170 -11.36 -29.76 -21.15
CA LYS A 170 -11.23 -29.77 -19.70
C LYS A 170 -10.14 -28.79 -19.21
N GLU A 171 -9.03 -28.75 -19.93
CA GLU A 171 -7.88 -27.88 -19.64
C GLU A 171 -8.26 -26.39 -19.75
N VAL A 172 -9.05 -26.01 -20.74
CA VAL A 172 -9.55 -24.64 -20.91
C VAL A 172 -10.52 -24.26 -19.80
N LEU A 173 -11.33 -25.21 -19.34
CA LEU A 173 -12.22 -25.01 -18.21
C LEU A 173 -11.45 -24.81 -16.89
N GLU A 174 -10.40 -25.58 -16.65
CA GLU A 174 -9.53 -25.44 -15.47
C GLU A 174 -8.82 -24.08 -15.47
N ASP A 175 -8.31 -23.62 -16.63
CA ASP A 175 -7.73 -22.28 -16.77
C ASP A 175 -8.76 -21.17 -16.51
N LEU A 176 -9.98 -21.32 -17.00
CA LEU A 176 -11.06 -20.37 -16.77
C LEU A 176 -11.37 -20.22 -15.26
N PHE A 177 -11.47 -21.35 -14.53
CA PHE A 177 -11.68 -21.32 -13.09
C PHE A 177 -10.52 -20.69 -12.32
N GLN A 178 -9.27 -20.94 -12.73
CA GLN A 178 -8.12 -20.31 -12.10
C GLN A 178 -8.15 -18.78 -12.26
N LYS A 179 -8.48 -18.29 -13.45
CA LYS A 179 -8.63 -16.87 -13.73
C LYS A 179 -9.78 -16.24 -12.94
N GLU A 180 -10.89 -16.95 -12.77
CA GLU A 180 -12.00 -16.50 -11.92
C GLU A 180 -11.57 -16.35 -10.47
N LEU A 181 -10.85 -17.33 -9.91
CA LEU A 181 -10.35 -17.26 -8.53
C LEU A 181 -9.42 -16.06 -8.34
N THR A 182 -8.52 -15.81 -9.27
CA THR A 182 -7.61 -14.66 -9.22
C THR A 182 -8.37 -13.33 -9.31
N LEU A 183 -9.43 -13.26 -10.12
CA LEU A 183 -10.32 -12.08 -10.15
C LEU A 183 -11.06 -11.87 -8.81
N LEU A 184 -11.49 -12.95 -8.15
CA LEU A 184 -12.13 -12.90 -6.84
C LEU A 184 -11.17 -12.38 -5.77
N GLU A 185 -9.94 -12.87 -5.73
CA GLU A 185 -8.90 -12.41 -4.81
C GLU A 185 -8.55 -10.94 -5.06
N THR A 186 -8.37 -10.55 -6.33
CA THR A 186 -8.13 -9.14 -6.72
C THR A 186 -9.27 -8.24 -6.25
N ARG A 187 -10.53 -8.69 -6.37
CA ARG A 187 -11.69 -7.95 -5.89
C ARG A 187 -11.65 -7.76 -4.37
N GLN A 188 -11.33 -8.81 -3.61
CA GLN A 188 -11.27 -8.73 -2.13
C GLN A 188 -10.23 -7.69 -1.67
N VAL A 189 -9.06 -7.67 -2.29
CA VAL A 189 -8.03 -6.65 -2.00
C VAL A 189 -8.54 -5.26 -2.36
N MET A 190 -9.15 -5.09 -3.53
CA MET A 190 -9.69 -3.79 -3.96
C MET A 190 -10.83 -3.29 -3.07
N GLU A 191 -11.71 -4.18 -2.58
CA GLU A 191 -12.76 -3.82 -1.61
C GLU A 191 -12.13 -3.29 -0.32
N SER A 192 -11.13 -3.99 0.22
CA SER A 192 -10.41 -3.56 1.44
C SER A 192 -9.68 -2.22 1.25
N LEU A 193 -9.05 -2.01 0.09
CA LEU A 193 -8.41 -0.73 -0.24
C LEU A 193 -9.43 0.40 -0.42
N THR A 194 -10.58 0.11 -1.01
CA THR A 194 -11.67 1.10 -1.17
C THR A 194 -12.21 1.55 0.19
N ASP A 195 -12.41 0.61 1.13
CA ASP A 195 -12.85 0.93 2.49
C ASP A 195 -11.80 1.75 3.26
N LEU A 196 -10.52 1.44 3.08
CA LEU A 196 -9.42 2.26 3.61
C LEU A 196 -9.47 3.67 3.02
N CYS A 197 -9.55 3.80 1.70
CA CYS A 197 -9.64 5.10 1.03
C CYS A 197 -10.84 5.91 1.52
N LEU A 198 -12.00 5.27 1.72
CA LEU A 198 -13.19 5.92 2.28
C LEU A 198 -12.92 6.46 3.69
N SER A 199 -12.21 5.72 4.53
CA SER A 199 -11.81 6.18 5.86
C SER A 199 -10.91 7.41 5.80
N LEU A 200 -9.97 7.45 4.85
CA LEU A 200 -9.06 8.57 4.63
C LEU A 200 -9.73 9.83 4.05
N THR A 201 -10.97 9.75 3.55
CA THR A 201 -11.71 10.93 3.08
C THR A 201 -12.32 11.77 4.19
N ARG A 202 -12.30 11.28 5.43
CA ARG A 202 -12.85 11.97 6.59
C ARG A 202 -11.81 12.90 7.20
N PRO A 203 -12.21 14.10 7.68
CA PRO A 203 -11.31 14.92 8.47
C PRO A 203 -10.82 14.17 9.70
N THR A 204 -9.56 14.32 10.01
CA THR A 204 -8.94 13.73 11.20
C THR A 204 -8.20 14.82 11.96
N ASP A 205 -8.12 14.72 13.28
CA ASP A 205 -7.32 15.60 14.12
C ASP A 205 -5.88 15.08 14.29
N ASN A 206 -5.55 14.00 13.59
CA ASN A 206 -4.30 13.26 13.73
C ASN A 206 -3.24 13.68 12.69
N TYR A 207 -2.22 12.84 12.53
CA TYR A 207 -0.98 13.13 11.82
C TYR A 207 -1.10 13.15 10.28
N LEU A 208 -2.29 12.87 9.72
CA LEU A 208 -2.56 13.05 8.29
C LEU A 208 -3.15 14.44 8.03
N ASP A 209 -2.49 15.21 7.18
CA ASP A 209 -2.89 16.57 6.86
C ASP A 209 -4.23 16.62 6.15
N ASN A 210 -5.17 17.42 6.66
CA ASN A 210 -6.47 17.65 6.03
C ASN A 210 -6.39 18.29 4.65
N GLU A 211 -5.26 18.90 4.27
CA GLU A 211 -5.01 19.38 2.91
C GLU A 211 -4.96 18.23 1.89
N LEU A 212 -4.71 16.98 2.34
CA LEU A 212 -4.72 15.79 1.50
C LEU A 212 -6.12 15.23 1.22
N LEU A 213 -7.16 15.67 1.90
CA LEU A 213 -8.52 15.15 1.72
C LEU A 213 -9.02 15.15 0.26
N PRO A 214 -8.80 16.21 -0.56
CA PRO A 214 -9.18 16.17 -1.97
C PRO A 214 -8.49 15.06 -2.76
N TYR A 215 -7.22 14.80 -2.44
CA TYR A 215 -6.42 13.75 -3.09
C TYR A 215 -6.87 12.36 -2.67
N PHE A 216 -7.20 12.15 -1.39
CA PHE A 216 -7.77 10.88 -0.93
C PHE A 216 -9.16 10.61 -1.51
N ARG A 217 -9.98 11.65 -1.74
CA ARG A 217 -11.27 11.51 -2.44
C ARG A 217 -11.09 11.06 -3.89
N ASP A 218 -10.10 11.59 -4.59
CA ASP A 218 -9.78 11.18 -5.97
C ASP A 218 -9.36 9.70 -6.02
N ILE A 219 -8.47 9.28 -5.11
CA ILE A 219 -8.06 7.88 -4.99
C ILE A 219 -9.26 6.98 -4.63
N TYR A 220 -10.14 7.42 -3.72
CA TYR A 220 -11.36 6.70 -3.38
C TYR A 220 -12.25 6.50 -4.61
N ASP A 221 -12.48 7.54 -5.40
CA ASP A 221 -13.30 7.46 -6.61
C ASP A 221 -12.73 6.46 -7.63
N HIS A 222 -11.41 6.41 -7.78
CA HIS A 222 -10.72 5.45 -8.65
C HIS A 222 -10.84 4.01 -8.12
N SER A 223 -10.58 3.80 -6.83
CA SER A 223 -10.69 2.48 -6.21
C SER A 223 -12.12 1.95 -6.24
N PHE A 224 -13.10 2.80 -5.94
CA PHE A 224 -14.52 2.45 -5.96
C PHE A 224 -14.99 2.01 -7.36
N ARG A 225 -14.69 2.79 -8.41
CA ARG A 225 -15.03 2.41 -9.80
C ARG A 225 -14.39 1.09 -10.22
N THR A 226 -13.17 0.84 -9.77
CA THR A 226 -12.45 -0.40 -10.06
C THR A 226 -13.11 -1.59 -9.39
N THR A 227 -13.47 -1.45 -8.11
CA THR A 227 -14.19 -2.46 -7.33
C THR A 227 -15.56 -2.78 -7.94
N GLU A 228 -16.34 -1.77 -8.30
CA GLU A 228 -17.65 -1.98 -8.95
C GLU A 228 -17.53 -2.65 -10.33
N SER A 229 -16.48 -2.32 -11.09
CA SER A 229 -16.18 -3.00 -12.35
C SER A 229 -15.90 -4.49 -12.17
N LEU A 230 -15.11 -4.85 -11.14
CA LEU A 230 -14.82 -6.24 -10.79
C LEU A 230 -16.09 -7.00 -10.33
N LYS A 231 -16.91 -6.38 -9.48
CA LYS A 231 -18.20 -6.95 -9.04
C LYS A 231 -19.12 -7.25 -10.22
N SER A 232 -19.28 -6.26 -11.11
CA SER A 232 -20.13 -6.41 -12.30
C SER A 232 -19.67 -7.55 -13.23
N MET A 233 -18.37 -7.77 -13.32
CA MET A 233 -17.83 -8.86 -14.12
C MET A 233 -18.09 -10.22 -13.51
N LEU A 234 -17.71 -10.39 -12.25
CA LEU A 234 -17.91 -11.64 -11.55
C LEU A 234 -19.40 -12.01 -11.49
N GLY A 235 -20.29 -11.01 -11.39
CA GLY A 235 -21.73 -11.24 -11.50
C GLY A 235 -22.19 -11.76 -12.87
N ARG A 236 -21.47 -11.44 -13.96
CA ARG A 236 -21.78 -11.98 -15.31
C ARG A 236 -21.21 -13.37 -15.53
N ILE A 237 -20.14 -13.71 -14.83
CA ILE A 237 -19.52 -15.05 -14.91
C ILE A 237 -20.42 -16.08 -14.21
N ASN A 238 -21.06 -15.70 -13.11
CA ASN A 238 -21.88 -16.57 -12.26
C ASN A 238 -23.36 -16.61 -12.64
N GLY A 239 -23.81 -15.93 -13.69
CA GLY A 239 -25.19 -15.90 -14.18
C GLY A 239 -25.34 -16.58 -15.50
#